data_2bcf8073833fad6f8349ac0445c3bcfe
#
_entry.id   2bcf8073833fad6f8349ac0445c3bcfe
#
_cell.length_a   1.000
_cell.length_b   1.000
_cell.length_c   1.000
_cell.angle_alpha   90.00
_cell.angle_beta   90.00
_cell.angle_gamma   90.00
#
_symmetry.space_group_name_H-M   'P 1'
#
loop_
_entity.id
_entity.type
_entity.pdbx_description
1 polymer ?
#
loop_
_entity_poly.entity_id
_entity_poly.type
_entity_poly.pdbx_seq_one_letter_code
_entity_poly.pdbx_strand_id
1 'polypeptide(L)'
;MASFRDKIFSRLDLRGAYLNLDPVFGSEEDHRACVEIFRNHFPDGTVFQPESPGFCAAVAKLWSATSADYVFHLEDDWISLRDMGEELLAPFADPAISQVSFHTADQNWNIRRKGHFHRRNEYAYLFGIKIPLFRTFPKFTTSPSILRGDFARQCAGLMDLSRDPEKQFYSGVNPAMEAYVASRRNYIFSPEAQPVIKDMGREWREQRRIQKVITDSTSVWRQSA
;
A
#
# COMPACT_ATOMS: atom_id res chain seq x y z
N MET A 1 7.09 6.40 11.13
CA MET A 1 7.14 7.74 10.50
C MET A 1 8.55 8.38 10.52
N ALA A 2 9.27 8.43 11.66
CA ALA A 2 10.59 9.09 11.74
C ALA A 2 11.59 8.63 10.65
N SER A 3 11.75 7.33 10.43
CA SER A 3 12.67 6.81 9.40
C SER A 3 12.33 7.26 7.97
N PHE A 4 11.04 7.40 7.65
CA PHE A 4 10.62 7.92 6.35
C PHE A 4 10.87 9.40 6.22
N ARG A 5 10.63 10.19 7.29
CA ARG A 5 10.97 11.62 7.29
C ARG A 5 12.45 11.82 7.02
N ASP A 6 13.30 11.17 7.78
CA ASP A 6 14.74 11.40 7.74
C ASP A 6 15.38 10.90 6.44
N LYS A 7 14.89 9.80 5.89
CA LYS A 7 15.50 9.12 4.74
C LYS A 7 14.81 9.39 3.39
N ILE A 8 13.56 9.86 3.39
CA ILE A 8 12.78 10.04 2.16
C ILE A 8 12.15 11.42 2.11
N PHE A 9 11.30 11.79 3.08
CA PHE A 9 10.48 13.00 3.00
C PHE A 9 11.30 14.28 3.02
N SER A 10 12.44 14.30 3.68
CA SER A 10 13.40 15.43 3.66
C SER A 10 14.05 15.66 2.29
N ARG A 11 13.86 14.72 1.35
CA ARG A 11 14.46 14.74 -0.01
C ARG A 11 13.40 14.87 -1.11
N LEU A 12 12.14 15.07 -0.75
CA LEU A 12 11.01 15.22 -1.67
C LEU A 12 10.26 16.53 -1.38
N ASP A 13 9.74 17.18 -2.41
CA ASP A 13 8.85 18.32 -2.27
C ASP A 13 7.42 17.85 -1.95
N LEU A 14 7.09 17.73 -0.67
CA LEU A 14 5.77 17.32 -0.21
C LEU A 14 4.84 18.53 -0.11
N ARG A 15 3.73 18.49 -0.85
CA ARG A 15 2.74 19.57 -0.93
C ARG A 15 1.60 19.46 0.08
N GLY A 16 1.41 18.30 0.67
CA GLY A 16 0.39 18.05 1.69
C GLY A 16 0.56 16.70 2.34
N ALA A 17 -0.02 16.54 3.52
CA ALA A 17 -0.02 15.29 4.25
C ALA A 17 -1.42 15.01 4.81
N TYR A 18 -1.83 13.75 4.76
CA TYR A 18 -3.13 13.28 5.20
C TYR A 18 -2.95 12.04 6.08
N LEU A 19 -3.60 12.03 7.24
CA LEU A 19 -3.65 10.89 8.13
C LEU A 19 -5.10 10.40 8.22
N ASN A 20 -5.31 9.09 8.06
CA ASN A 20 -6.53 8.43 8.51
C ASN A 20 -6.19 7.59 9.74
N LEU A 21 -6.86 7.83 10.84
CA LEU A 21 -6.67 7.14 12.11
C LEU A 21 -7.92 6.33 12.43
N ASP A 22 -7.89 5.03 12.08
CA ASP A 22 -9.00 4.12 12.33
C ASP A 22 -9.08 3.73 13.82
N PRO A 23 -10.28 3.71 14.43
CA PRO A 23 -10.48 3.34 15.83
C PRO A 23 -10.50 1.81 16.02
N VAL A 24 -9.39 1.12 15.66
CA VAL A 24 -9.31 -0.35 15.74
C VAL A 24 -8.79 -0.82 17.09
N PHE A 25 -7.68 -0.24 17.54
CA PHE A 25 -7.00 -0.56 18.79
C PHE A 25 -6.49 0.72 19.45
N GLY A 26 -6.18 0.64 20.73
CA GLY A 26 -5.69 1.75 21.51
C GLY A 26 -6.77 2.53 22.25
N SER A 27 -6.34 3.37 23.17
CA SER A 27 -7.16 4.29 23.94
C SER A 27 -7.30 5.63 23.22
N GLU A 28 -8.18 6.51 23.71
CA GLU A 28 -8.23 7.89 23.22
C GLU A 28 -6.91 8.66 23.43
N GLU A 29 -6.15 8.29 24.47
CA GLU A 29 -4.82 8.87 24.71
C GLU A 29 -3.83 8.43 23.63
N ASP A 30 -3.84 7.15 23.22
CA ASP A 30 -3.02 6.64 22.11
C ASP A 30 -3.39 7.35 20.80
N HIS A 31 -4.68 7.56 20.53
CA HIS A 31 -5.14 8.27 19.33
C HIS A 31 -4.68 9.72 19.33
N ARG A 32 -4.77 10.42 20.47
CA ARG A 32 -4.26 11.80 20.61
C ARG A 32 -2.74 11.85 20.36
N ALA A 33 -2.00 10.91 20.94
CA ALA A 33 -0.55 10.82 20.74
C ALA A 33 -0.20 10.59 19.26
N CYS A 34 -0.93 9.74 18.54
CA CYS A 34 -0.74 9.54 17.10
C CYS A 34 -0.95 10.83 16.29
N VAL A 35 -2.01 11.57 16.60
CA VAL A 35 -2.29 12.86 15.95
C VAL A 35 -1.20 13.90 16.26
N GLU A 36 -0.73 13.95 17.50
CA GLU A 36 0.35 14.85 17.90
C GLU A 36 1.66 14.52 17.17
N ILE A 37 2.03 13.23 17.12
CA ILE A 37 3.20 12.77 16.37
C ILE A 37 3.07 13.15 14.89
N PHE A 38 1.91 12.96 14.27
CA PHE A 38 1.68 13.34 12.89
C PHE A 38 1.86 14.85 12.69
N ARG A 39 1.25 15.68 13.52
CA ARG A 39 1.34 17.16 13.45
C ARG A 39 2.73 17.69 13.71
N ASN A 40 3.53 17.01 14.53
CA ASN A 40 4.94 17.36 14.74
C ASN A 40 5.78 17.19 13.45
N HIS A 41 5.37 16.31 12.55
CA HIS A 41 6.01 16.11 11.25
C HIS A 41 5.37 16.96 10.13
N PHE A 42 4.06 17.16 10.21
CA PHE A 42 3.22 17.84 9.22
C PHE A 42 2.25 18.79 9.92
N PRO A 43 2.68 19.99 10.33
CA PRO A 43 1.87 20.93 11.12
C PRO A 43 0.52 21.28 10.46
N ASP A 44 0.53 21.43 9.12
CA ASP A 44 -0.66 21.73 8.31
C ASP A 44 -1.36 20.48 7.76
N GLY A 45 -0.97 19.29 8.24
CA GLY A 45 -1.52 18.01 7.77
C GLY A 45 -3.00 17.83 8.15
N THR A 46 -3.76 17.24 7.27
CA THR A 46 -5.19 16.93 7.51
C THR A 46 -5.33 15.58 8.19
N VAL A 47 -6.14 15.53 9.25
CA VAL A 47 -6.43 14.29 10.00
C VAL A 47 -7.89 13.91 9.83
N PHE A 48 -8.12 12.65 9.43
CA PHE A 48 -9.44 12.01 9.40
C PHE A 48 -9.53 11.00 10.55
N GLN A 49 -10.61 11.09 11.33
CA GLN A 49 -10.92 10.19 12.43
C GLN A 49 -12.34 9.66 12.22
N PRO A 50 -12.51 8.54 11.50
CA PRO A 50 -13.82 7.95 11.25
C PRO A 50 -14.41 7.37 12.56
N GLU A 51 -15.73 7.30 12.66
CA GLU A 51 -16.42 6.70 13.82
C GLU A 51 -16.28 5.18 13.88
N SER A 52 -16.05 4.55 12.72
CA SER A 52 -15.88 3.11 12.61
C SER A 52 -14.68 2.75 11.74
N PRO A 53 -13.94 1.66 12.07
CA PRO A 53 -12.79 1.24 11.30
C PRO A 53 -13.19 0.71 9.93
N GLY A 54 -12.31 0.94 8.92
CA GLY A 54 -12.55 0.45 7.58
C GLY A 54 -11.34 0.58 6.69
N PHE A 55 -10.51 -0.48 6.62
CA PHE A 55 -9.26 -0.43 5.86
C PHE A 55 -9.44 0.05 4.41
N CYS A 56 -10.43 -0.50 3.69
CA CYS A 56 -10.68 -0.05 2.31
C CYS A 56 -11.19 1.38 2.26
N ALA A 57 -12.06 1.78 3.20
CA ALA A 57 -12.57 3.15 3.29
C ALA A 57 -11.44 4.15 3.59
N ALA A 58 -10.50 3.79 4.48
CA ALA A 58 -9.32 4.59 4.78
C ALA A 58 -8.45 4.79 3.54
N VAL A 59 -8.12 3.72 2.80
CA VAL A 59 -7.34 3.79 1.56
C VAL A 59 -8.06 4.65 0.51
N ALA A 60 -9.34 4.40 0.25
CA ALA A 60 -10.13 5.18 -0.71
C ALA A 60 -10.19 6.66 -0.33
N LYS A 61 -10.40 6.97 0.95
CA LYS A 61 -10.42 8.34 1.47
C LYS A 61 -9.10 9.05 1.23
N LEU A 62 -7.97 8.42 1.60
CA LEU A 62 -6.65 9.00 1.45
C LEU A 62 -6.24 9.17 -0.01
N TRP A 63 -6.53 8.19 -0.87
CA TRP A 63 -6.19 8.26 -2.29
C TRP A 63 -7.02 9.30 -3.07
N SER A 64 -8.20 9.66 -2.58
CA SER A 64 -9.05 10.70 -3.15
C SER A 64 -8.85 12.09 -2.52
N ALA A 65 -8.10 12.20 -1.42
CA ALA A 65 -8.00 13.45 -0.65
C ALA A 65 -7.16 14.55 -1.33
N THR A 66 -6.37 14.21 -2.34
CA THR A 66 -5.44 15.15 -2.98
C THR A 66 -5.61 15.20 -4.49
N SER A 67 -5.35 16.37 -5.09
CA SER A 67 -5.25 16.57 -6.54
C SER A 67 -3.81 16.50 -7.06
N ALA A 68 -2.82 16.22 -6.22
CA ALA A 68 -1.41 16.13 -6.58
C ALA A 68 -1.16 15.10 -7.69
N ASP A 69 -0.10 15.32 -8.48
CA ASP A 69 0.32 14.41 -9.56
C ASP A 69 0.78 13.05 -9.03
N TYR A 70 1.34 13.04 -7.83
CA TYR A 70 1.81 11.83 -7.15
C TYR A 70 1.29 11.76 -5.72
N VAL A 71 0.98 10.55 -5.27
CA VAL A 71 0.56 10.23 -3.90
C VAL A 71 1.56 9.26 -3.30
N PHE A 72 2.20 9.66 -2.21
CA PHE A 72 3.01 8.76 -1.40
C PHE A 72 2.10 8.08 -0.38
N HIS A 73 1.86 6.78 -0.55
CA HIS A 73 1.08 5.97 0.37
C HIS A 73 2.00 5.31 1.40
N LEU A 74 1.65 5.44 2.68
CA LEU A 74 2.41 4.89 3.80
C LEU A 74 1.47 4.41 4.89
N GLU A 75 1.73 3.23 5.44
CA GLU A 75 1.16 2.73 6.69
C GLU A 75 2.15 2.98 7.84
N ASP A 76 1.69 3.00 9.08
CA ASP A 76 2.47 3.42 10.26
C ASP A 76 3.51 2.40 10.74
N ASP A 77 3.32 1.14 10.39
CA ASP A 77 4.12 -0.01 10.83
C ASP A 77 5.35 -0.32 9.94
N TRP A 78 5.73 0.59 9.03
CA TRP A 78 6.88 0.43 8.16
C TRP A 78 8.06 1.31 8.53
N ILE A 79 9.27 0.82 8.27
CA ILE A 79 10.51 1.61 8.35
C ILE A 79 11.24 1.64 7.01
N SER A 80 11.86 2.80 6.70
CA SER A 80 12.80 2.92 5.60
C SER A 80 14.18 2.44 6.03
N LEU A 81 14.79 1.56 5.24
CA LEU A 81 16.11 0.98 5.49
C LEU A 81 17.25 1.84 4.90
N ARG A 82 16.94 2.68 3.90
CA ARG A 82 17.96 3.48 3.19
C ARG A 82 17.42 4.83 2.74
N ASP A 83 18.35 5.74 2.43
CA ASP A 83 18.04 7.04 1.86
C ASP A 83 17.50 6.89 0.43
N MET A 84 16.43 7.61 0.12
CA MET A 84 15.79 7.64 -1.18
C MET A 84 15.21 9.04 -1.42
N GLY A 85 15.22 9.49 -2.67
CA GLY A 85 14.77 10.83 -3.05
C GLY A 85 14.06 10.83 -4.39
N GLU A 86 14.38 11.80 -5.25
CA GLU A 86 13.72 12.01 -6.54
C GLU A 86 13.85 10.83 -7.49
N GLU A 87 14.86 9.97 -7.32
CA GLU A 87 15.02 8.74 -8.08
C GLU A 87 13.81 7.78 -7.96
N LEU A 88 13.01 7.92 -6.90
CA LEU A 88 11.75 7.20 -6.73
C LEU A 88 10.72 7.54 -7.83
N LEU A 89 10.83 8.72 -8.44
CA LEU A 89 9.93 9.17 -9.50
C LEU A 89 10.41 8.75 -10.90
N ALA A 90 11.68 8.38 -11.06
CA ALA A 90 12.25 8.02 -12.35
C ALA A 90 11.48 6.93 -13.12
N PRO A 91 10.95 5.86 -12.48
CA PRO A 91 10.18 4.86 -13.19
C PRO A 91 8.92 5.40 -13.88
N PHE A 92 8.35 6.51 -13.41
CA PHE A 92 7.17 7.13 -14.00
C PHE A 92 7.42 7.80 -15.35
N ALA A 93 8.66 7.84 -15.86
CA ALA A 93 8.95 8.19 -17.25
C ALA A 93 8.27 7.20 -18.23
N ASP A 94 8.04 5.93 -17.84
CA ASP A 94 7.14 5.03 -18.56
C ASP A 94 5.68 5.35 -18.18
N PRO A 95 4.84 5.82 -19.11
CA PRO A 95 3.44 6.19 -18.82
C PRO A 95 2.57 4.99 -18.40
N ALA A 96 3.00 3.76 -18.68
CA ALA A 96 2.29 2.56 -18.24
C ALA A 96 2.50 2.28 -16.75
N ILE A 97 3.54 2.84 -16.12
CA ILE A 97 3.78 2.66 -14.69
C ILE A 97 2.87 3.61 -13.91
N SER A 98 1.97 3.04 -13.12
CA SER A 98 1.01 3.77 -12.30
C SER A 98 1.31 3.68 -10.81
N GLN A 99 2.14 2.71 -10.40
CA GLN A 99 2.61 2.55 -9.03
C GLN A 99 4.10 2.20 -9.03
N VAL A 100 4.83 2.79 -8.09
CA VAL A 100 6.19 2.41 -7.70
C VAL A 100 6.12 1.93 -6.26
N SER A 101 6.04 0.61 -6.08
CA SER A 101 6.07 -0.03 -4.76
C SER A 101 7.50 -0.26 -4.30
N PHE A 102 7.72 -0.37 -3.00
CA PHE A 102 9.05 -0.53 -2.43
C PHE A 102 9.36 -2.01 -2.16
N HIS A 103 10.57 -2.43 -2.51
CA HIS A 103 11.02 -3.78 -2.20
C HIS A 103 11.16 -3.93 -0.69
N THR A 104 10.41 -4.88 -0.11
CA THR A 104 10.41 -5.13 1.32
C THR A 104 11.28 -6.31 1.70
N ALA A 105 11.93 -6.22 2.86
CA ALA A 105 12.74 -7.30 3.43
C ALA A 105 11.92 -8.58 3.74
N ASP A 106 10.61 -8.42 3.94
CA ASP A 106 9.71 -9.49 4.38
C ASP A 106 9.06 -10.26 3.22
N GLN A 107 9.26 -9.82 1.97
CA GLN A 107 8.70 -10.48 0.79
C GLN A 107 9.74 -11.30 0.07
N ASN A 108 9.41 -12.54 -0.25
CA ASN A 108 10.22 -13.40 -1.09
C ASN A 108 10.07 -13.05 -2.59
N TRP A 109 10.42 -11.80 -2.95
CA TRP A 109 10.48 -11.36 -4.34
C TRP A 109 11.92 -11.22 -4.79
N ASN A 110 12.41 -12.20 -5.53
CA ASN A 110 13.76 -12.14 -6.06
C ASN A 110 13.79 -11.26 -7.32
N ILE A 111 14.20 -10.00 -7.17
CA ILE A 111 14.31 -9.02 -8.26
C ILE A 111 15.22 -9.52 -9.39
N ARG A 112 16.35 -10.12 -9.08
CA ARG A 112 17.30 -10.61 -10.10
C ARG A 112 16.70 -11.67 -11.01
N ARG A 113 15.79 -12.50 -10.47
CA ARG A 113 15.11 -13.57 -11.22
C ARG A 113 13.80 -13.12 -11.87
N LYS A 114 13.00 -12.30 -11.17
CA LYS A 114 11.63 -11.94 -11.57
C LYS A 114 11.53 -10.57 -12.22
N GLY A 115 12.59 -9.74 -12.10
CA GLY A 115 12.59 -8.34 -12.53
C GLY A 115 11.79 -7.42 -11.61
N HIS A 116 11.68 -6.17 -12.01
CA HIS A 116 11.07 -5.09 -11.22
C HIS A 116 9.54 -4.99 -11.37
N PHE A 117 8.91 -5.64 -12.36
CA PHE A 117 7.46 -5.53 -12.51
C PHE A 117 6.73 -6.53 -11.62
N HIS A 118 5.90 -6.00 -10.72
CA HIS A 118 5.09 -6.82 -9.84
C HIS A 118 3.95 -7.46 -10.64
N ARG A 119 4.04 -8.78 -10.83
CA ARG A 119 3.11 -9.56 -11.66
C ARG A 119 2.67 -10.81 -10.92
N ARG A 120 1.51 -11.30 -11.29
CA ARG A 120 1.02 -12.64 -10.92
C ARG A 120 0.74 -13.44 -12.19
N ASN A 121 1.02 -14.72 -12.15
CA ASN A 121 0.65 -15.63 -13.21
C ASN A 121 -0.84 -15.99 -13.08
N GLU A 122 -1.50 -16.14 -14.21
CA GLU A 122 -2.80 -16.79 -14.26
C GLU A 122 -2.62 -18.31 -14.10
N TYR A 123 -3.57 -18.93 -13.43
CA TYR A 123 -3.58 -20.38 -13.24
C TYR A 123 -4.97 -20.92 -13.62
N ALA A 124 -4.99 -22.02 -14.36
CA ALA A 124 -6.17 -22.85 -14.49
C ALA A 124 -6.10 -24.01 -13.48
N TYR A 125 -7.26 -24.53 -13.09
CA TYR A 125 -7.34 -25.73 -12.30
C TYR A 125 -7.98 -26.83 -13.14
N LEU A 126 -7.25 -27.92 -13.35
CA LEU A 126 -7.76 -29.10 -14.05
C LEU A 126 -7.62 -30.30 -13.10
N PHE A 127 -8.76 -30.92 -12.76
CA PHE A 127 -8.83 -32.03 -11.79
C PHE A 127 -8.12 -31.73 -10.44
N GLY A 128 -8.23 -30.49 -9.95
CA GLY A 128 -7.57 -30.04 -8.71
C GLY A 128 -6.08 -29.70 -8.86
N ILE A 129 -5.48 -29.91 -10.02
CA ILE A 129 -4.07 -29.59 -10.30
C ILE A 129 -3.98 -28.16 -10.81
N LYS A 130 -3.10 -27.37 -10.18
CA LYS A 130 -2.83 -25.99 -10.57
C LYS A 130 -1.89 -25.91 -11.76
N ILE A 131 -2.39 -25.49 -12.92
CA ILE A 131 -1.65 -25.36 -14.18
C ILE A 131 -1.37 -23.87 -14.43
N PRO A 132 -0.10 -23.44 -14.52
CA PRO A 132 0.24 -22.07 -14.87
C PRO A 132 -0.11 -21.80 -16.33
N LEU A 133 -0.83 -20.68 -16.56
CA LEU A 133 -1.06 -20.17 -17.91
C LEU A 133 0.04 -19.16 -18.25
N PHE A 134 0.29 -18.98 -19.56
CA PHE A 134 1.32 -18.03 -20.04
C PHE A 134 0.91 -16.57 -19.90
N ARG A 135 -0.28 -16.30 -19.35
CA ARG A 135 -0.80 -14.96 -19.14
C ARG A 135 -0.42 -14.44 -17.75
N THR A 136 0.05 -13.20 -17.71
CA THR A 136 0.38 -12.51 -16.46
C THR A 136 -0.46 -11.24 -16.32
N PHE A 137 -0.85 -10.94 -15.08
CA PHE A 137 -1.55 -9.72 -14.72
C PHE A 137 -0.69 -8.83 -13.84
N PRO A 138 -0.85 -7.51 -13.90
CA PRO A 138 -0.20 -6.62 -12.94
C PRO A 138 -0.73 -6.90 -11.53
N LYS A 139 0.12 -6.71 -10.53
CA LYS A 139 -0.26 -6.77 -9.13
C LYS A 139 0.00 -5.42 -8.48
N PHE A 140 -1.05 -4.80 -7.99
CA PHE A 140 -0.99 -3.56 -7.20
C PHE A 140 -1.08 -3.88 -5.71
N THR A 141 -0.61 -2.96 -4.87
CA THR A 141 -0.54 -3.14 -3.42
C THR A 141 -0.90 -1.84 -2.70
N THR A 142 -1.37 -1.97 -1.48
CA THR A 142 -1.54 -0.86 -0.54
C THR A 142 -0.36 -0.71 0.42
N SER A 143 0.68 -1.55 0.32
CA SER A 143 1.94 -1.34 1.03
C SER A 143 2.63 -0.04 0.58
N PRO A 144 3.62 0.49 1.33
CA PRO A 144 4.28 1.74 1.00
C PRO A 144 4.71 1.83 -0.45
N SER A 145 4.28 2.90 -1.11
CA SER A 145 4.46 3.10 -2.55
C SER A 145 4.20 4.55 -2.96
N ILE A 146 4.65 4.90 -4.16
CA ILE A 146 4.22 6.12 -4.83
C ILE A 146 3.27 5.73 -5.96
N LEU A 147 2.15 6.45 -6.07
CA LEU A 147 1.16 6.25 -7.12
C LEU A 147 1.05 7.53 -7.96
N ARG A 148 0.71 7.39 -9.26
CA ARG A 148 0.17 8.53 -9.99
C ARG A 148 -1.12 8.99 -9.33
N GLY A 149 -1.30 10.29 -9.18
CA GLY A 149 -2.47 10.84 -8.48
C GLY A 149 -3.80 10.54 -9.19
N ASP A 150 -3.82 10.58 -10.53
CA ASP A 150 -4.98 10.19 -11.33
C ASP A 150 -5.33 8.71 -11.15
N PHE A 151 -4.32 7.84 -11.12
CA PHE A 151 -4.50 6.42 -10.86
C PHE A 151 -5.06 6.17 -9.46
N ALA A 152 -4.52 6.82 -8.43
CA ALA A 152 -4.99 6.68 -7.06
C ALA A 152 -6.46 7.10 -6.93
N ARG A 153 -6.83 8.27 -7.45
CA ARG A 153 -8.21 8.78 -7.42
C ARG A 153 -9.18 7.89 -8.18
N GLN A 154 -8.79 7.40 -9.36
CA GLN A 154 -9.65 6.51 -10.13
C GLN A 154 -9.85 5.16 -9.43
N CYS A 155 -8.79 4.58 -8.87
CA CYS A 155 -8.90 3.36 -8.06
C CYS A 155 -9.79 3.60 -6.83
N ALA A 156 -9.63 4.71 -6.11
CA ALA A 156 -10.48 5.06 -4.98
C ALA A 156 -11.97 5.11 -5.35
N GLY A 157 -12.30 5.67 -6.53
CA GLY A 157 -13.68 5.75 -7.04
C GLY A 157 -14.26 4.39 -7.48
N LEU A 158 -13.41 3.40 -7.75
CA LEU A 158 -13.82 2.05 -8.15
C LEU A 158 -13.87 1.06 -6.99
N MET A 159 -13.34 1.41 -5.82
CA MET A 159 -13.27 0.51 -4.66
C MET A 159 -14.66 0.16 -4.12
N ASP A 160 -14.90 -1.12 -3.90
CA ASP A 160 -15.96 -1.64 -3.06
C ASP A 160 -15.46 -1.61 -1.60
N LEU A 161 -16.02 -0.69 -0.80
CA LEU A 161 -15.56 -0.45 0.57
C LEU A 161 -15.78 -1.62 1.52
N SER A 162 -16.59 -2.60 1.13
CA SER A 162 -16.81 -3.84 1.89
C SER A 162 -15.73 -4.89 1.69
N ARG A 163 -14.79 -4.68 0.75
CA ARG A 163 -13.76 -5.64 0.37
C ARG A 163 -12.37 -5.18 0.80
N ASP A 164 -11.42 -6.12 0.87
CA ASP A 164 -10.01 -5.79 1.03
C ASP A 164 -9.51 -5.01 -0.20
N PRO A 165 -8.86 -3.83 -0.05
CA PRO A 165 -8.48 -2.99 -1.17
C PRO A 165 -7.52 -3.69 -2.13
N GLU A 166 -6.56 -4.50 -1.65
CA GLU A 166 -5.63 -5.21 -2.53
C GLU A 166 -6.28 -6.34 -3.32
N LYS A 167 -7.31 -7.01 -2.76
CA LYS A 167 -7.97 -8.13 -3.42
C LYS A 167 -8.77 -7.69 -4.65
N GLN A 168 -9.18 -6.43 -4.68
CA GLN A 168 -9.98 -5.88 -5.77
C GLN A 168 -9.24 -5.72 -7.09
N PHE A 169 -7.92 -5.76 -7.07
CA PHE A 169 -7.10 -5.67 -8.29
C PHE A 169 -7.02 -6.97 -9.08
N TYR A 170 -7.66 -8.07 -8.63
CA TYR A 170 -7.51 -9.37 -9.28
C TYR A 170 -8.56 -10.41 -8.85
N SER A 171 -8.58 -11.53 -9.57
CA SER A 171 -9.39 -12.74 -9.28
C SER A 171 -10.90 -12.57 -9.36
N GLY A 172 -11.38 -11.60 -10.16
CA GLY A 172 -12.81 -11.38 -10.36
C GLY A 172 -13.51 -10.70 -9.18
N VAL A 173 -12.77 -10.19 -8.20
CA VAL A 173 -13.34 -9.54 -7.01
C VAL A 173 -14.01 -8.21 -7.37
N ASN A 174 -13.36 -7.42 -8.23
CA ASN A 174 -13.89 -6.15 -8.73
C ASN A 174 -13.56 -6.04 -10.24
N PRO A 175 -14.45 -6.48 -11.12
CA PRO A 175 -14.19 -6.50 -12.58
C PRO A 175 -13.90 -5.11 -13.17
N ALA A 176 -14.52 -4.04 -12.64
CA ALA A 176 -14.28 -2.68 -13.11
C ALA A 176 -12.85 -2.21 -12.76
N MET A 177 -12.40 -2.51 -11.54
CA MET A 177 -11.01 -2.24 -11.11
C MET A 177 -10.02 -3.04 -11.95
N GLU A 178 -10.26 -4.34 -12.15
CA GLU A 178 -9.39 -5.21 -12.94
C GLU A 178 -9.27 -4.75 -14.39
N ALA A 179 -10.37 -4.35 -15.01
CA ALA A 179 -10.37 -3.80 -16.36
C ALA A 179 -9.55 -2.48 -16.45
N TYR A 180 -9.72 -1.60 -15.46
CA TYR A 180 -8.99 -0.33 -15.39
C TYR A 180 -7.49 -0.53 -15.27
N VAL A 181 -7.03 -1.48 -14.46
CA VAL A 181 -5.60 -1.68 -14.20
C VAL A 181 -4.90 -2.62 -15.20
N ALA A 182 -5.63 -3.28 -16.10
CA ALA A 182 -5.11 -4.32 -16.98
C ALA A 182 -3.93 -3.88 -17.87
N SER A 183 -3.93 -2.61 -18.33
CA SER A 183 -2.85 -2.02 -19.16
C SER A 183 -1.79 -1.30 -18.35
N ARG A 184 -1.91 -1.25 -17.03
CA ARG A 184 -1.04 -0.49 -16.14
C ARG A 184 0.00 -1.41 -15.48
N ARG A 185 1.04 -0.82 -14.88
CA ARG A 185 2.15 -1.55 -14.27
C ARG A 185 2.46 -1.03 -12.88
N ASN A 186 2.86 -1.96 -12.00
CA ASN A 186 3.49 -1.65 -10.73
C ASN A 186 4.99 -2.01 -10.84
N TYR A 187 5.85 -1.02 -10.64
CA TYR A 187 7.30 -1.16 -10.61
C TYR A 187 7.76 -1.33 -9.16
N ILE A 188 8.57 -2.35 -8.88
CA ILE A 188 9.18 -2.54 -7.55
C ILE A 188 10.52 -1.80 -7.52
N PHE A 189 10.58 -0.72 -6.76
CA PHE A 189 11.83 0.01 -6.54
C PHE A 189 12.76 -0.80 -5.64
N SER A 190 13.91 -1.16 -6.18
CA SER A 190 14.87 -2.05 -5.54
C SER A 190 16.27 -1.80 -6.09
N PRO A 191 16.96 -0.72 -5.70
CA PRO A 191 18.33 -0.48 -6.10
C PRO A 191 19.21 -1.63 -5.64
N GLU A 192 20.13 -2.07 -6.53
CA GLU A 192 21.04 -3.20 -6.29
C GLU A 192 20.34 -4.52 -5.97
N ALA A 193 19.06 -4.64 -6.30
CA ALA A 193 18.21 -5.79 -5.96
C ALA A 193 18.13 -6.07 -4.44
N GLN A 194 18.21 -5.01 -3.63
CA GLN A 194 18.12 -5.07 -2.17
C GLN A 194 16.80 -4.49 -1.66
N PRO A 195 16.28 -4.97 -0.52
CA PRO A 195 15.15 -4.35 0.15
C PRO A 195 15.43 -2.90 0.56
N VAL A 196 14.40 -2.07 0.51
CA VAL A 196 14.46 -0.65 0.89
C VAL A 196 13.57 -0.30 2.07
N ILE A 197 12.61 -1.18 2.41
CA ILE A 197 11.71 -1.05 3.57
C ILE A 197 11.57 -2.37 4.32
N LYS A 198 11.11 -2.30 5.58
CA LYS A 198 10.78 -3.46 6.43
C LYS A 198 9.44 -3.23 7.14
N ASP A 199 8.59 -4.27 7.20
CA ASP A 199 7.36 -4.34 8.01
C ASP A 199 7.72 -4.63 9.47
N MET A 200 7.46 -3.66 10.36
CA MET A 200 7.66 -3.82 11.81
C MET A 200 6.36 -4.26 12.51
N GLY A 201 5.22 -4.08 11.87
CA GLY A 201 3.93 -4.41 12.42
C GLY A 201 3.71 -5.92 12.57
N ARG A 202 4.40 -6.74 11.78
CA ARG A 202 4.29 -8.19 11.89
C ARG A 202 4.73 -8.69 13.27
N GLU A 203 5.92 -8.31 13.71
CA GLU A 203 6.47 -8.69 15.02
C GLU A 203 5.56 -8.17 16.15
N TRP A 204 5.07 -6.94 16.03
CA TRP A 204 4.15 -6.32 16.99
C TRP A 204 2.82 -7.08 17.10
N ARG A 205 2.25 -7.48 15.95
CA ARG A 205 1.00 -8.27 15.89
C ARG A 205 1.18 -9.67 16.47
N GLU A 206 2.29 -10.35 16.14
CA GLU A 206 2.61 -11.67 16.67
C GLU A 206 2.74 -11.67 18.19
N GLN A 207 3.46 -10.69 18.76
CA GLN A 207 3.61 -10.54 20.22
C GLN A 207 2.27 -10.34 20.94
N ARG A 208 1.29 -9.72 20.28
CA ARG A 208 -0.05 -9.43 20.82
C ARG A 208 -1.11 -10.42 20.37
N ARG A 209 -0.71 -11.51 19.69
CA ARG A 209 -1.61 -12.53 19.15
C ARG A 209 -2.72 -11.92 18.26
N ILE A 210 -2.41 -10.86 17.54
CA ILE A 210 -3.33 -10.23 16.60
C ILE A 210 -3.18 -10.91 15.24
N GLN A 211 -4.28 -11.44 14.70
CA GLN A 211 -4.31 -12.15 13.43
C GLN A 211 -5.27 -11.48 12.45
N LYS A 212 -4.86 -11.44 11.18
CA LYS A 212 -5.73 -11.04 10.08
C LYS A 212 -6.59 -12.22 9.66
N VAL A 213 -7.90 -12.10 9.87
CA VAL A 213 -8.89 -13.07 9.38
C VAL A 213 -9.47 -12.57 8.07
N ILE A 214 -9.40 -13.40 7.03
CA ILE A 214 -9.94 -13.07 5.71
C ILE A 214 -11.16 -13.95 5.45
N THR A 215 -12.31 -13.33 5.23
CA THR A 215 -13.56 -14.00 4.85
C THR A 215 -14.16 -13.26 3.68
N ASP A 216 -14.48 -13.98 2.59
CA ASP A 216 -15.12 -13.44 1.39
C ASP A 216 -14.45 -12.16 0.83
N SER A 217 -13.11 -12.17 0.74
CA SER A 217 -12.29 -11.02 0.32
C SER A 217 -12.36 -9.79 1.24
N THR A 218 -12.87 -9.96 2.45
CA THR A 218 -12.88 -8.94 3.53
C THR A 218 -11.83 -9.30 4.56
N SER A 219 -11.11 -8.29 5.07
CA SER A 219 -10.07 -8.48 6.08
C SER A 219 -10.50 -7.84 7.40
N VAL A 220 -10.42 -8.61 8.48
CA VAL A 220 -10.69 -8.14 9.84
C VAL A 220 -9.53 -8.55 10.74
N TRP A 221 -9.06 -7.65 11.58
CA TRP A 221 -8.07 -7.94 12.61
C TRP A 221 -8.76 -8.44 13.87
N ARG A 222 -8.29 -9.56 14.42
CA ARG A 222 -8.81 -10.13 15.68
C ARG A 222 -7.66 -10.45 16.60
N GLN A 223 -7.83 -10.12 17.88
CA GLN A 223 -6.94 -10.56 18.95
C GLN A 223 -7.43 -11.91 19.46
N SER A 224 -6.55 -12.91 19.45
CA SER A 224 -6.83 -14.21 20.09
C SER A 224 -6.69 -14.07 21.60
N ALA A 225 -7.63 -14.66 22.32
CA ALA A 225 -7.60 -14.70 23.77
C ALA A 225 -6.38 -15.45 24.33
#